data_399228d75c531e526313a9d5a9dc7229
#
_entry.id   399228d75c531e526313a9d5a9dc7229
#
_cell.length_a   1.000
_cell.length_b   1.000
_cell.length_c   1.000
_cell.angle_alpha   90.00
_cell.angle_beta   90.00
_cell.angle_gamma   90.00
#
_symmetry.space_group_name_H-M   'P 1'
#
loop_
_entity.id
_entity.type
_entity.pdbx_description
1 polymer ?
#
loop_
_entity_poly.entity_id
_entity_poly.type
_entity_poly.pdbx_seq_one_letter_code
_entity_poly.pdbx_strand_id
1 'polypeptide(L)'
;MLDINFIRNNKELVEHSIKEKMYKNVNLDEILALDDQRKVLLQQVEALRKERNDNTAKMKNGKPSDELIAKGKEIKEKLSTLEADLSNFEKELNTKLKTVPNVIFDDVPLGDESASVEVKKWGECKTTGVDHLDYAISRDWVDFERGAKVAGAKFYYVKGGLALLENALIQFGIKKIVEHGFALMDVPDLVNSRVLEGTGFAPRSSEQSDEYYIEGEDLALIATAEMSITGYHMDEIIDEEKLPLFYAGLSACFRKEAGAYGKHTRGLFRVHQFNKLEMYAFCTPEQSKEIHEKLRGIEEEIWQEIGIPYHVINIAAGDLGAPAAKKYDIEYWSPVDQKYREITSCSNCTDFQARGLNIRVRRKDGTVEVLHTLNGTAISLARTMVAVLENFAEEGGKLRVPEVLQPYLGTDML
;
A
#
# COMPACT_ATOMS: atom_id res chain seq x y z
N MET A 1 -7.13 -7.82 -3.87
CA MET A 1 -8.16 -8.87 -3.60
C MET A 1 -7.89 -10.08 -4.48
N LEU A 2 -7.91 -11.31 -3.95
CA LEU A 2 -7.70 -12.51 -4.75
C LEU A 2 -8.91 -12.85 -5.63
N ASP A 3 -8.66 -13.53 -6.77
CA ASP A 3 -9.72 -14.06 -7.65
C ASP A 3 -10.40 -15.28 -7.03
N ILE A 4 -11.74 -15.36 -7.11
CA ILE A 4 -12.50 -16.47 -6.50
C ILE A 4 -12.20 -17.83 -7.14
N ASN A 5 -11.90 -17.86 -8.46
CA ASN A 5 -11.52 -19.10 -9.14
C ASN A 5 -10.10 -19.49 -8.76
N PHE A 6 -9.18 -18.52 -8.56
CA PHE A 6 -7.86 -18.79 -8.03
C PHE A 6 -7.96 -19.40 -6.62
N ILE A 7 -8.77 -18.82 -5.73
CA ILE A 7 -9.01 -19.37 -4.38
C ILE A 7 -9.54 -20.80 -4.47
N ARG A 8 -10.53 -21.06 -5.33
CA ARG A 8 -11.14 -22.38 -5.51
C ARG A 8 -10.14 -23.44 -5.98
N ASN A 9 -9.28 -23.07 -6.93
CA ASN A 9 -8.31 -23.98 -7.54
C ASN A 9 -7.05 -24.17 -6.69
N ASN A 10 -6.76 -23.24 -5.76
CA ASN A 10 -5.54 -23.23 -4.94
C ASN A 10 -5.88 -23.07 -3.44
N LYS A 11 -6.96 -23.71 -2.98
CA LYS A 11 -7.49 -23.52 -1.64
C LYS A 11 -6.43 -23.75 -0.56
N GLU A 12 -5.67 -24.84 -0.65
CA GLU A 12 -4.62 -25.19 0.32
C GLU A 12 -3.52 -24.11 0.41
N LEU A 13 -3.08 -23.56 -0.73
CA LEU A 13 -2.09 -22.48 -0.79
C LEU A 13 -2.62 -21.21 -0.13
N VAL A 14 -3.89 -20.86 -0.39
CA VAL A 14 -4.51 -19.66 0.21
C VAL A 14 -4.72 -19.87 1.72
N GLU A 15 -5.17 -21.04 2.17
CA GLU A 15 -5.29 -21.38 3.60
C GLU A 15 -3.95 -21.32 4.31
N HIS A 16 -2.89 -21.86 3.68
CA HIS A 16 -1.53 -21.74 4.20
C HIS A 16 -1.13 -20.28 4.37
N SER A 17 -1.32 -19.44 3.34
CA SER A 17 -0.98 -18.02 3.39
C SER A 17 -1.79 -17.24 4.43
N ILE A 18 -3.08 -17.52 4.59
CA ILE A 18 -3.94 -16.95 5.63
C ILE A 18 -3.39 -17.28 7.03
N LYS A 19 -3.03 -18.54 7.25
CA LYS A 19 -2.49 -19.01 8.52
C LYS A 19 -1.14 -18.37 8.85
N GLU A 20 -0.21 -18.38 7.91
CA GLU A 20 1.15 -17.87 8.13
C GLU A 20 1.17 -16.33 8.26
N LYS A 21 0.26 -15.62 7.56
CA LYS A 21 0.01 -14.20 7.77
C LYS A 21 -0.81 -13.86 9.03
N MET A 22 -1.16 -14.87 9.85
CA MET A 22 -1.90 -14.73 11.11
C MET A 22 -3.29 -14.07 10.99
N TYR A 23 -3.97 -14.24 9.85
CA TYR A 23 -5.34 -13.75 9.63
C TYR A 23 -6.35 -14.74 10.27
N LYS A 24 -6.98 -14.35 11.39
CA LYS A 24 -7.83 -15.25 12.19
C LYS A 24 -9.29 -15.35 11.76
N ASN A 25 -9.80 -14.35 11.03
CA ASN A 25 -11.23 -14.20 10.76
C ASN A 25 -11.59 -14.45 9.28
N VAL A 26 -10.82 -15.28 8.57
CA VAL A 26 -11.05 -15.61 7.17
C VAL A 26 -11.48 -17.08 7.06
N ASN A 27 -12.67 -17.31 6.49
CA ASN A 27 -13.22 -18.64 6.28
C ASN A 27 -13.45 -18.86 4.78
N LEU A 28 -12.55 -19.62 4.13
CA LEU A 28 -12.65 -19.87 2.68
C LEU A 28 -13.83 -20.75 2.32
N ASP A 29 -14.26 -21.71 3.17
CA ASP A 29 -15.42 -22.54 2.90
C ASP A 29 -16.70 -21.72 2.83
N GLU A 30 -16.86 -20.75 3.72
CA GLU A 30 -17.98 -19.82 3.69
C GLU A 30 -17.97 -18.95 2.43
N ILE A 31 -16.80 -18.43 2.04
CA ILE A 31 -16.63 -17.61 0.82
C ILE A 31 -17.00 -18.43 -0.42
N LEU A 32 -16.51 -19.66 -0.52
CA LEU A 32 -16.80 -20.55 -1.65
C LEU A 32 -18.28 -20.96 -1.70
N ALA A 33 -18.91 -21.21 -0.54
CA ALA A 33 -20.34 -21.51 -0.45
C ALA A 33 -21.20 -20.32 -0.92
N LEU A 34 -20.83 -19.08 -0.55
CA LEU A 34 -21.48 -17.87 -1.06
C LEU A 34 -21.35 -17.72 -2.58
N ASP A 35 -20.18 -18.01 -3.14
CA ASP A 35 -20.00 -17.98 -4.60
C ASP A 35 -20.87 -19.03 -5.31
N ASP A 36 -20.99 -20.22 -4.73
CA ASP A 36 -21.86 -21.27 -5.29
C ASP A 36 -23.35 -20.85 -5.26
N GLN A 37 -23.81 -20.25 -4.17
CA GLN A 37 -25.16 -19.68 -4.08
C GLN A 37 -25.37 -18.54 -5.08
N ARG A 38 -24.40 -17.62 -5.21
CA ARG A 38 -24.44 -16.55 -6.21
C ARG A 38 -24.55 -17.10 -7.62
N LYS A 39 -23.79 -18.15 -7.97
CA LYS A 39 -23.87 -18.81 -9.29
C LYS A 39 -25.24 -19.39 -9.59
N VAL A 40 -25.88 -20.02 -8.60
CA VAL A 40 -27.25 -20.55 -8.75
C VAL A 40 -28.24 -19.42 -8.99
N LEU A 41 -28.17 -18.35 -8.20
CA LEU A 41 -29.04 -17.17 -8.37
C LEU A 41 -28.82 -16.50 -9.74
N LEU A 42 -27.57 -16.35 -10.16
CA LEU A 42 -27.24 -15.78 -11.47
C LEU A 42 -27.87 -16.58 -12.61
N GLN A 43 -27.80 -17.92 -12.56
CA GLN A 43 -28.44 -18.80 -13.55
C GLN A 43 -29.96 -18.62 -13.58
N GLN A 44 -30.62 -18.48 -12.42
CA GLN A 44 -32.06 -18.23 -12.32
C GLN A 44 -32.44 -16.87 -12.92
N VAL A 45 -31.66 -15.82 -12.61
CA VAL A 45 -31.86 -14.46 -13.17
C VAL A 45 -31.70 -14.48 -14.68
N GLU A 46 -30.67 -15.13 -15.20
CA GLU A 46 -30.44 -15.25 -16.66
C GLU A 46 -31.57 -16.02 -17.37
N ALA A 47 -32.04 -17.10 -16.78
CA ALA A 47 -33.19 -17.86 -17.30
C ALA A 47 -34.46 -17.00 -17.38
N LEU A 48 -34.75 -16.24 -16.32
CA LEU A 48 -35.91 -15.33 -16.30
C LEU A 48 -35.75 -14.15 -17.26
N ARG A 49 -34.53 -13.62 -17.42
CA ARG A 49 -34.26 -12.57 -18.41
C ARG A 49 -34.51 -13.09 -19.85
N LYS A 50 -34.11 -14.31 -20.14
CA LYS A 50 -34.42 -14.97 -21.42
C LYS A 50 -35.93 -15.13 -21.60
N GLU A 51 -36.64 -15.66 -20.59
CA GLU A 51 -38.09 -15.84 -20.64
C GLU A 51 -38.84 -14.50 -20.82
N ARG A 52 -38.38 -13.42 -20.16
CA ARG A 52 -38.91 -12.06 -20.36
C ARG A 52 -38.76 -11.60 -21.80
N ASN A 53 -37.54 -11.82 -22.38
CA ASN A 53 -37.28 -11.41 -23.77
C ASN A 53 -38.15 -12.20 -24.75
N ASP A 54 -38.35 -13.50 -24.55
CA ASP A 54 -39.21 -14.36 -25.36
C ASP A 54 -40.68 -13.94 -25.26
N ASN A 55 -41.15 -13.64 -24.04
CA ASN A 55 -42.51 -13.14 -23.81
C ASN A 55 -42.75 -11.79 -24.49
N THR A 56 -41.77 -10.89 -24.39
CA THR A 56 -41.80 -9.56 -25.05
C THR A 56 -41.82 -9.69 -26.58
N ALA A 57 -41.08 -10.63 -27.14
CA ALA A 57 -41.06 -10.91 -28.59
C ALA A 57 -42.45 -11.39 -29.07
N LYS A 58 -43.09 -12.26 -28.30
CA LYS A 58 -44.48 -12.73 -28.58
C LYS A 58 -45.50 -11.61 -28.52
N MET A 59 -45.35 -10.64 -27.61
CA MET A 59 -46.23 -9.47 -27.49
C MET A 59 -46.12 -8.51 -28.68
N LYS A 60 -45.03 -8.49 -29.40
CA LYS A 60 -44.84 -7.62 -30.56
C LYS A 60 -45.53 -8.11 -31.82
N ASN A 61 -45.97 -9.36 -31.86
CA ASN A 61 -46.60 -9.99 -33.02
C ASN A 61 -48.15 -9.82 -33.07
N GLY A 62 -48.69 -8.69 -32.62
CA GLY A 62 -50.13 -8.38 -32.63
C GLY A 62 -50.58 -7.78 -31.29
N LYS A 63 -51.95 -7.73 -31.06
CA LYS A 63 -52.45 -7.29 -29.76
C LYS A 63 -52.16 -8.35 -28.71
N PRO A 64 -51.42 -8.02 -27.63
CA PRO A 64 -51.08 -8.99 -26.59
C PRO A 64 -52.30 -9.62 -25.94
N SER A 65 -52.31 -10.92 -25.69
CA SER A 65 -53.35 -11.56 -24.88
C SER A 65 -53.17 -11.21 -23.40
N ASP A 66 -54.29 -11.25 -22.64
CA ASP A 66 -54.26 -11.03 -21.19
C ASP A 66 -53.34 -12.01 -20.47
N GLU A 67 -53.18 -13.23 -20.99
CA GLU A 67 -52.29 -14.26 -20.46
C GLU A 67 -50.79 -13.84 -20.63
N LEU A 68 -50.41 -13.32 -21.79
CA LEU A 68 -49.04 -12.81 -22.03
C LEU A 68 -48.72 -11.60 -21.15
N ILE A 69 -49.73 -10.73 -20.89
CA ILE A 69 -49.59 -9.57 -20.02
C ILE A 69 -49.40 -10.04 -18.57
N ALA A 70 -50.23 -10.97 -18.08
CA ALA A 70 -50.13 -11.52 -16.74
C ALA A 70 -48.77 -12.23 -16.53
N LYS A 71 -48.37 -13.05 -17.49
CA LYS A 71 -47.05 -13.71 -17.47
C LYS A 71 -45.91 -12.70 -17.43
N GLY A 72 -45.97 -11.64 -18.20
CA GLY A 72 -44.97 -10.58 -18.21
C GLY A 72 -44.86 -9.88 -16.86
N LYS A 73 -45.98 -9.67 -16.16
CA LYS A 73 -45.98 -9.09 -14.82
C LYS A 73 -45.39 -10.05 -13.78
N GLU A 74 -45.73 -11.32 -13.82
CA GLU A 74 -45.16 -12.34 -12.94
C GLU A 74 -43.64 -12.45 -13.09
N ILE A 75 -43.16 -12.53 -14.34
CA ILE A 75 -41.71 -12.58 -14.63
C ILE A 75 -41.02 -11.33 -14.08
N LYS A 76 -41.60 -10.14 -14.25
CA LYS A 76 -41.02 -8.88 -13.75
C LYS A 76 -40.90 -8.88 -12.23
N GLU A 77 -41.92 -9.34 -11.50
CA GLU A 77 -41.92 -9.39 -10.05
C GLU A 77 -40.87 -10.38 -9.53
N LYS A 78 -40.82 -11.60 -10.11
CA LYS A 78 -39.80 -12.62 -9.78
C LYS A 78 -38.37 -12.12 -10.05
N LEU A 79 -38.18 -11.51 -11.23
CA LEU A 79 -36.87 -10.99 -11.63
C LEU A 79 -36.40 -9.89 -10.67
N SER A 80 -37.30 -8.96 -10.29
CA SER A 80 -36.94 -7.89 -9.33
C SER A 80 -36.47 -8.44 -7.99
N THR A 81 -37.16 -9.48 -7.45
CA THR A 81 -36.75 -10.12 -6.19
C THR A 81 -35.42 -10.82 -6.31
N LEU A 82 -35.24 -11.66 -7.34
CA LEU A 82 -33.97 -12.41 -7.53
C LEU A 82 -32.76 -11.49 -7.87
N GLU A 83 -32.97 -10.40 -8.60
CA GLU A 83 -31.93 -9.41 -8.85
C GLU A 83 -31.51 -8.67 -7.57
N ALA A 84 -32.46 -8.38 -6.66
CA ALA A 84 -32.14 -7.80 -5.36
C ALA A 84 -31.36 -8.80 -4.49
N ASP A 85 -31.79 -10.06 -4.45
CA ASP A 85 -31.07 -11.11 -3.72
C ASP A 85 -29.67 -11.32 -4.27
N LEU A 86 -29.51 -11.42 -5.59
CA LEU A 86 -28.22 -11.55 -6.26
C LEU A 86 -27.29 -10.38 -5.88
N SER A 87 -27.80 -9.14 -5.92
CA SER A 87 -27.03 -7.96 -5.53
C SER A 87 -26.56 -8.01 -4.07
N ASN A 88 -27.40 -8.52 -3.16
CA ASN A 88 -27.03 -8.68 -1.75
C ASN A 88 -25.92 -9.74 -1.58
N PHE A 89 -26.06 -10.89 -2.25
CA PHE A 89 -25.02 -11.95 -2.23
C PHE A 89 -23.68 -11.46 -2.84
N GLU A 90 -23.73 -10.70 -3.93
CA GLU A 90 -22.54 -10.12 -4.54
C GLU A 90 -21.83 -9.14 -3.60
N LYS A 91 -22.57 -8.30 -2.88
CA LYS A 91 -22.03 -7.39 -1.88
C LYS A 91 -21.39 -8.14 -0.72
N GLU A 92 -22.08 -9.16 -0.19
CA GLU A 92 -21.56 -9.98 0.91
C GLU A 92 -20.31 -10.74 0.51
N LEU A 93 -20.34 -11.41 -0.64
CA LEU A 93 -19.19 -12.11 -1.20
C LEU A 93 -17.98 -11.16 -1.38
N ASN A 94 -18.21 -9.99 -1.95
CA ASN A 94 -17.16 -9.00 -2.17
C ASN A 94 -16.55 -8.50 -0.85
N THR A 95 -17.40 -8.27 0.17
CA THR A 95 -16.94 -7.89 1.51
C THR A 95 -16.06 -8.97 2.13
N LYS A 96 -16.45 -10.25 2.02
CA LYS A 96 -15.65 -11.35 2.53
C LYS A 96 -14.37 -11.59 1.72
N LEU A 97 -14.40 -11.47 0.41
CA LEU A 97 -13.20 -11.59 -0.44
C LEU A 97 -12.13 -10.54 -0.10
N LYS A 98 -12.53 -9.33 0.30
CA LYS A 98 -11.59 -8.28 0.74
C LYS A 98 -10.83 -8.64 2.01
N THR A 99 -11.34 -9.56 2.83
CA THR A 99 -10.63 -10.01 4.05
C THR A 99 -9.55 -11.05 3.75
N VAL A 100 -9.55 -11.66 2.57
CA VAL A 100 -8.57 -12.67 2.18
C VAL A 100 -7.25 -11.98 1.81
N PRO A 101 -6.13 -12.23 2.52
CA PRO A 101 -4.85 -11.64 2.16
C PRO A 101 -4.26 -12.28 0.90
N ASN A 102 -3.28 -11.61 0.32
CA ASN A 102 -2.50 -12.15 -0.79
C ASN A 102 -1.71 -13.39 -0.39
N VAL A 103 -1.41 -14.27 -1.34
CA VAL A 103 -0.54 -15.42 -1.13
C VAL A 103 0.91 -14.98 -0.95
N ILE A 104 1.66 -15.73 -0.12
CA ILE A 104 3.08 -15.48 0.12
C ILE A 104 3.94 -16.23 -0.90
N PHE A 105 5.14 -15.70 -1.20
CA PHE A 105 6.14 -16.42 -1.97
C PHE A 105 6.82 -17.51 -1.13
N ASP A 106 7.36 -18.52 -1.80
CA ASP A 106 7.97 -19.71 -1.16
C ASP A 106 9.22 -19.35 -0.32
N ASP A 107 9.88 -18.22 -0.64
CA ASP A 107 11.09 -17.74 0.04
C ASP A 107 10.81 -16.71 1.15
N VAL A 108 9.54 -16.53 1.53
CA VAL A 108 9.14 -15.71 2.68
C VAL A 108 9.35 -16.51 3.96
N PRO A 109 10.07 -15.97 4.96
CA PRO A 109 10.22 -16.63 6.25
C PRO A 109 8.86 -16.84 6.93
N LEU A 110 8.64 -18.02 7.50
CA LEU A 110 7.38 -18.34 8.21
C LEU A 110 7.51 -18.01 9.70
N GLY A 111 6.45 -17.45 10.28
CA GLY A 111 6.39 -17.06 11.69
C GLY A 111 6.00 -15.60 11.90
N ASP A 112 6.16 -15.12 13.12
CA ASP A 112 5.94 -13.72 13.51
C ASP A 112 7.11 -12.80 13.11
N GLU A 113 7.06 -11.52 13.46
CA GLU A 113 8.09 -10.50 13.16
C GLU A 113 9.51 -10.99 13.50
N SER A 114 9.67 -11.77 14.58
CA SER A 114 10.99 -12.27 15.04
C SER A 114 11.62 -13.31 14.10
N ALA A 115 10.84 -13.89 13.20
CA ALA A 115 11.30 -14.85 12.19
C ALA A 115 11.83 -14.19 10.91
N SER A 116 11.79 -12.86 10.81
CA SER A 116 12.37 -12.11 9.70
C SER A 116 13.87 -12.35 9.57
N VAL A 117 14.38 -12.43 8.35
CA VAL A 117 15.76 -12.88 8.06
C VAL A 117 16.59 -11.76 7.44
N GLU A 118 17.74 -11.46 8.04
CA GLU A 118 18.74 -10.57 7.45
C GLU A 118 19.29 -11.20 6.16
N VAL A 119 19.18 -10.48 5.05
CA VAL A 119 19.68 -10.93 3.73
C VAL A 119 20.91 -10.18 3.28
N LYS A 120 21.15 -8.99 3.82
CA LYS A 120 22.30 -8.15 3.50
C LYS A 120 22.56 -7.12 4.58
N LYS A 121 23.83 -6.70 4.70
CA LYS A 121 24.29 -5.66 5.61
C LYS A 121 25.33 -4.79 4.95
N TRP A 122 25.31 -3.49 5.24
CA TRP A 122 26.24 -2.53 4.71
C TRP A 122 26.62 -1.46 5.75
N GLY A 123 27.86 -1.01 5.67
CA GLY A 123 28.41 0.08 6.49
C GLY A 123 28.90 -0.38 7.86
N GLU A 124 29.66 0.51 8.52
CA GLU A 124 30.23 0.27 9.85
C GLU A 124 29.32 0.93 10.91
N CYS A 125 28.82 0.12 11.84
CA CYS A 125 27.92 0.55 12.90
C CYS A 125 28.66 1.39 13.95
N LYS A 126 28.24 2.63 14.18
CA LYS A 126 28.78 3.49 15.23
C LYS A 126 28.28 3.01 16.60
N THR A 127 29.11 3.18 17.61
CA THR A 127 28.81 2.82 19.01
C THR A 127 28.27 3.99 19.83
N THR A 128 28.34 5.21 19.29
CA THR A 128 27.88 6.44 19.96
C THR A 128 27.11 7.32 18.98
N GLY A 129 26.05 7.94 19.44
CA GLY A 129 25.24 8.89 18.69
C GLY A 129 24.55 9.88 19.61
N VAL A 130 23.95 10.90 19.04
CA VAL A 130 23.21 11.92 19.78
C VAL A 130 21.72 11.69 19.58
N ASP A 131 20.91 11.69 20.65
CA ASP A 131 19.45 11.55 20.53
C ASP A 131 18.89 12.66 19.63
N HIS A 132 18.19 12.25 18.57
CA HIS A 132 17.68 13.14 17.54
C HIS A 132 16.73 14.23 18.10
N LEU A 133 15.89 13.86 19.08
CA LEU A 133 14.91 14.79 19.64
C LEU A 133 15.57 15.82 20.54
N ASP A 134 16.45 15.38 21.45
CA ASP A 134 17.17 16.26 22.36
C ASP A 134 18.06 17.24 21.57
N TYR A 135 18.71 16.73 20.50
CA TYR A 135 19.49 17.57 19.60
C TYR A 135 18.63 18.60 18.87
N ALA A 136 17.52 18.17 18.23
CA ALA A 136 16.65 19.06 17.46
C ALA A 136 15.96 20.12 18.34
N ILE A 137 15.60 19.78 19.59
CA ILE A 137 15.05 20.72 20.57
C ILE A 137 16.11 21.74 20.99
N SER A 138 17.35 21.30 21.27
CA SER A 138 18.44 22.22 21.69
C SER A 138 18.77 23.27 20.64
N ARG A 139 18.50 22.95 19.36
CA ARG A 139 18.70 23.85 18.20
C ARG A 139 17.46 24.66 17.83
N ASP A 140 16.35 24.50 18.53
CA ASP A 140 15.03 25.04 18.14
C ASP A 140 14.60 24.64 16.72
N TRP A 141 14.94 23.42 16.29
CA TRP A 141 14.63 22.90 14.96
C TRP A 141 13.33 22.11 14.88
N VAL A 142 12.79 21.65 16.02
CA VAL A 142 11.51 20.95 16.13
C VAL A 142 10.67 21.53 17.25
N ASP A 143 9.34 21.56 17.06
CA ASP A 143 8.41 22.10 18.05
C ASP A 143 7.15 21.23 18.11
N PHE A 144 7.14 20.28 19.05
CA PHE A 144 6.00 19.42 19.32
C PHE A 144 4.92 20.09 20.17
N GLU A 145 5.29 21.06 21.00
CA GLU A 145 4.33 21.77 21.86
C GLU A 145 3.36 22.60 21.02
N ARG A 146 3.89 23.37 20.08
CA ARG A 146 3.06 24.12 19.13
C ARG A 146 2.33 23.21 18.15
N GLY A 147 2.94 22.12 17.72
CA GLY A 147 2.28 21.09 16.90
C GLY A 147 1.07 20.51 17.61
N ALA A 148 1.23 20.12 18.87
CA ALA A 148 0.12 19.59 19.69
C ALA A 148 -0.98 20.63 19.94
N LYS A 149 -0.63 21.90 20.11
CA LYS A 149 -1.58 23.00 20.26
C LYS A 149 -2.46 23.21 19.04
N VAL A 150 -1.92 22.98 17.84
CA VAL A 150 -2.60 23.25 16.56
C VAL A 150 -3.38 22.04 16.07
N ALA A 151 -2.80 20.84 16.12
CA ALA A 151 -3.35 19.66 15.48
C ALA A 151 -3.48 18.42 16.40
N GLY A 152 -3.01 18.53 17.65
CA GLY A 152 -3.02 17.41 18.60
C GLY A 152 -1.65 16.76 18.77
N ALA A 153 -1.59 15.77 19.67
CA ALA A 153 -0.36 15.04 19.96
C ALA A 153 0.23 14.38 18.68
N LYS A 154 1.57 14.24 18.65
CA LYS A 154 2.28 13.64 17.49
C LYS A 154 2.28 14.46 16.19
N PHE A 155 1.72 15.67 16.18
CA PHE A 155 1.99 16.68 15.17
C PHE A 155 3.13 17.58 15.64
N TYR A 156 3.87 18.16 14.70
CA TYR A 156 5.11 18.89 14.96
C TYR A 156 5.35 19.97 13.91
N TYR A 157 6.18 20.93 14.26
CA TYR A 157 6.80 21.85 13.30
C TYR A 157 8.27 21.54 13.16
N VAL A 158 8.79 21.60 11.94
CA VAL A 158 10.21 21.57 11.61
C VAL A 158 10.64 22.96 11.21
N LYS A 159 11.79 23.42 11.75
CA LYS A 159 12.31 24.78 11.55
C LYS A 159 13.80 24.77 11.27
N GLY A 160 14.31 25.91 10.80
CA GLY A 160 15.76 26.17 10.69
C GLY A 160 16.51 25.12 9.87
N GLY A 161 17.64 24.67 10.42
CA GLY A 161 18.52 23.71 9.74
C GLY A 161 17.83 22.38 9.38
N LEU A 162 16.93 21.90 10.24
CA LEU A 162 16.21 20.65 9.96
C LEU A 162 15.21 20.79 8.79
N ALA A 163 14.56 21.94 8.64
CA ALA A 163 13.70 22.22 7.49
C ALA A 163 14.50 22.32 6.18
N LEU A 164 15.71 22.88 6.25
CA LEU A 164 16.63 22.90 5.11
C LEU A 164 17.10 21.49 4.75
N LEU A 165 17.44 20.67 5.74
CA LEU A 165 17.82 19.27 5.55
C LEU A 165 16.70 18.45 4.90
N GLU A 166 15.45 18.62 5.36
CA GLU A 166 14.27 17.96 4.76
C GLU A 166 14.16 18.27 3.27
N ASN A 167 14.28 19.55 2.91
CA ASN A 167 14.23 19.99 1.51
C ASN A 167 15.40 19.43 0.67
N ALA A 168 16.60 19.35 1.24
CA ALA A 168 17.75 18.75 0.57
C ALA A 168 17.54 17.25 0.32
N LEU A 169 16.99 16.51 1.28
CA LEU A 169 16.61 15.10 1.15
C LEU A 169 15.57 14.89 0.05
N ILE A 170 14.55 15.76 -0.03
CA ILE A 170 13.54 15.71 -1.09
C ILE A 170 14.19 15.88 -2.46
N GLN A 171 15.02 16.90 -2.65
CA GLN A 171 15.68 17.17 -3.92
C GLN A 171 16.63 16.04 -4.34
N PHE A 172 17.41 15.52 -3.38
CA PHE A 172 18.29 14.36 -3.59
C PHE A 172 17.48 13.13 -4.00
N GLY A 173 16.42 12.79 -3.28
CA GLY A 173 15.57 11.64 -3.57
C GLY A 173 14.89 11.76 -4.94
N ILE A 174 14.33 12.91 -5.28
CA ILE A 174 13.73 13.17 -6.60
C ILE A 174 14.75 12.97 -7.72
N LYS A 175 15.96 13.50 -7.56
CA LYS A 175 17.03 13.31 -8.55
C LYS A 175 17.32 11.82 -8.74
N LYS A 176 17.48 11.07 -7.66
CA LYS A 176 17.74 9.63 -7.70
C LYS A 176 16.67 8.85 -8.46
N ILE A 177 15.41 9.00 -8.11
CA ILE A 177 14.34 8.26 -8.76
C ILE A 177 14.20 8.60 -10.24
N VAL A 178 14.42 9.88 -10.63
CA VAL A 178 14.39 10.30 -12.04
C VAL A 178 15.56 9.68 -12.81
N GLU A 179 16.79 9.61 -12.23
CA GLU A 179 17.94 8.92 -12.82
C GLU A 179 17.67 7.43 -13.05
N HIS A 180 16.85 6.78 -12.20
CA HIS A 180 16.41 5.39 -12.36
C HIS A 180 15.21 5.21 -13.29
N GLY A 181 14.74 6.28 -13.96
CA GLY A 181 13.70 6.24 -14.98
C GLY A 181 12.27 6.32 -14.45
N PHE A 182 12.08 6.76 -13.19
CA PHE A 182 10.73 7.00 -12.66
C PHE A 182 10.20 8.36 -13.13
N ALA A 183 8.93 8.39 -13.51
CA ALA A 183 8.20 9.63 -13.71
C ALA A 183 7.73 10.18 -12.36
N LEU A 184 8.22 11.36 -11.98
CA LEU A 184 7.76 12.06 -10.78
C LEU A 184 6.30 12.52 -10.99
N MET A 185 5.45 12.25 -10.01
CA MET A 185 4.05 12.67 -9.97
C MET A 185 3.78 13.53 -8.73
N ASP A 186 3.02 14.58 -8.91
CA ASP A 186 2.32 15.26 -7.84
C ASP A 186 0.94 14.59 -7.68
N VAL A 187 0.66 14.02 -6.53
CA VAL A 187 -0.47 13.13 -6.32
C VAL A 187 -1.49 13.73 -5.35
N PRO A 188 -2.80 13.43 -5.49
CA PRO A 188 -3.78 13.81 -4.48
C PRO A 188 -3.46 13.18 -3.12
N ASP A 189 -3.53 13.97 -2.05
CA ASP A 189 -3.39 13.48 -0.66
C ASP A 189 -4.70 12.87 -0.11
N LEU A 190 -5.73 12.75 -0.96
CA LEU A 190 -7.03 12.17 -0.64
C LEU A 190 -7.42 11.12 -1.67
N VAL A 191 -8.02 10.02 -1.19
CA VAL A 191 -8.56 8.96 -2.05
C VAL A 191 -9.98 8.58 -1.61
N ASN A 192 -10.80 8.11 -2.55
CA ASN A 192 -12.12 7.57 -2.24
C ASN A 192 -12.02 6.14 -1.64
N SER A 193 -13.13 5.66 -1.07
CA SER A 193 -13.20 4.34 -0.44
C SER A 193 -12.83 3.20 -1.40
N ARG A 194 -13.17 3.32 -2.68
CA ARG A 194 -12.85 2.29 -3.68
C ARG A 194 -11.33 2.12 -3.86
N VAL A 195 -10.59 3.23 -3.90
CA VAL A 195 -9.12 3.19 -4.00
C VAL A 195 -8.52 2.67 -2.70
N LEU A 196 -8.99 3.15 -1.54
CA LEU A 196 -8.53 2.71 -0.23
C LEU A 196 -8.68 1.19 -0.06
N GLU A 197 -9.87 0.65 -0.35
CA GLU A 197 -10.16 -0.77 -0.26
C GLU A 197 -9.43 -1.60 -1.32
N GLY A 198 -9.37 -1.08 -2.55
CA GLY A 198 -8.74 -1.77 -3.69
C GLY A 198 -7.23 -1.94 -3.52
N THR A 199 -6.57 -0.99 -2.88
CA THR A 199 -5.14 -1.05 -2.55
C THR A 199 -4.82 -1.93 -1.34
N GLY A 200 -5.84 -2.33 -0.55
CA GLY A 200 -5.68 -3.23 0.59
C GLY A 200 -5.38 -2.53 1.91
N PHE A 201 -5.60 -1.21 1.98
CA PHE A 201 -5.46 -0.42 3.21
C PHE A 201 -6.76 -0.36 4.04
N ALA A 202 -7.80 -1.12 3.67
CA ALA A 202 -8.99 -1.24 4.49
C ALA A 202 -8.66 -1.84 5.86
N PRO A 203 -9.21 -1.29 6.97
CA PRO A 203 -8.87 -1.71 8.32
C PRO A 203 -9.27 -3.17 8.57
N ARG A 204 -8.45 -3.91 9.31
CA ARG A 204 -8.78 -5.27 9.79
C ARG A 204 -9.95 -5.27 10.78
N SER A 205 -10.17 -4.13 11.47
CA SER A 205 -11.33 -3.83 12.31
C SER A 205 -11.51 -2.32 12.40
N SER A 206 -12.72 -1.85 12.73
CA SER A 206 -13.01 -0.41 12.94
C SER A 206 -12.16 0.23 14.06
N GLU A 207 -11.69 -0.56 15.03
CA GLU A 207 -10.87 -0.10 16.15
C GLU A 207 -9.37 0.02 15.80
N GLN A 208 -8.95 -0.56 14.67
CA GLN A 208 -7.54 -0.59 14.20
C GLN A 208 -7.33 0.18 12.90
N SER A 209 -8.28 1.07 12.54
CA SER A 209 -8.13 1.92 11.35
C SER A 209 -7.05 2.99 11.59
N ASP A 210 -5.99 2.93 10.79
CA ASP A 210 -4.92 3.94 10.78
C ASP A 210 -5.26 5.17 9.90
N GLU A 211 -6.35 5.10 9.12
CA GLU A 211 -6.76 6.12 8.17
C GLU A 211 -7.56 7.23 8.82
N TYR A 212 -7.36 8.45 8.32
CA TYR A 212 -8.19 9.63 8.62
C TYR A 212 -9.27 9.77 7.55
N TYR A 213 -10.54 9.70 7.95
CA TYR A 213 -11.70 9.89 7.06
C TYR A 213 -12.21 11.33 7.13
N ILE A 214 -12.69 11.85 6.00
CA ILE A 214 -13.36 13.15 5.94
C ILE A 214 -14.83 12.94 6.26
N GLU A 215 -15.32 13.62 7.30
CA GLU A 215 -16.72 13.52 7.72
C GLU A 215 -17.67 14.06 6.64
N GLY A 216 -18.65 13.25 6.25
CA GLY A 216 -19.65 13.62 5.25
C GLY A 216 -19.22 13.42 3.79
N GLU A 217 -17.99 12.97 3.54
CA GLU A 217 -17.47 12.72 2.19
C GLU A 217 -17.00 11.26 2.06
N ASP A 218 -17.03 10.73 0.83
CA ASP A 218 -16.39 9.43 0.52
C ASP A 218 -14.90 9.61 0.24
N LEU A 219 -14.17 10.18 1.21
CA LEU A 219 -12.76 10.48 1.11
C LEU A 219 -12.00 10.13 2.39
N ALA A 220 -10.75 9.69 2.23
CA ALA A 220 -9.79 9.49 3.30
C ALA A 220 -8.43 10.12 2.93
N LEU A 221 -7.70 10.62 3.94
CA LEU A 221 -6.31 11.02 3.77
C LEU A 221 -5.43 9.80 3.50
N ILE A 222 -4.47 9.93 2.59
CA ILE A 222 -3.58 8.83 2.24
C ILE A 222 -2.54 8.55 3.33
N ALA A 223 -2.23 7.28 3.54
CA ALA A 223 -1.12 6.84 4.38
C ALA A 223 0.21 6.76 3.59
N THR A 224 0.15 6.83 2.25
CA THR A 224 1.25 6.71 1.30
C THR A 224 0.78 7.10 -0.10
N ALA A 225 1.66 7.69 -0.91
CA ALA A 225 1.40 7.99 -2.32
C ALA A 225 1.05 6.73 -3.15
N GLU A 226 1.44 5.55 -2.69
CA GLU A 226 1.04 4.27 -3.27
C GLU A 226 -0.46 4.19 -3.56
N MET A 227 -1.30 4.66 -2.61
CA MET A 227 -2.76 4.64 -2.78
C MET A 227 -3.20 5.43 -4.02
N SER A 228 -2.74 6.67 -4.12
CA SER A 228 -3.11 7.58 -5.21
C SER A 228 -2.54 7.11 -6.55
N ILE A 229 -1.28 6.64 -6.56
CA ILE A 229 -0.63 6.14 -7.79
C ILE A 229 -1.31 4.86 -8.28
N THR A 230 -1.66 3.93 -7.38
CA THR A 230 -2.40 2.73 -7.79
C THR A 230 -3.74 3.10 -8.41
N GLY A 231 -4.46 4.07 -7.80
CA GLY A 231 -5.74 4.56 -8.29
C GLY A 231 -5.67 5.26 -9.66
N TYR A 232 -4.48 5.73 -10.06
CA TYR A 232 -4.29 6.47 -11.31
C TYR A 232 -4.72 5.69 -12.56
N HIS A 233 -4.48 4.39 -12.59
CA HIS A 233 -4.87 3.50 -13.68
C HIS A 233 -6.12 2.66 -13.41
N MET A 234 -6.94 3.03 -12.42
CA MET A 234 -8.17 2.31 -12.10
C MET A 234 -9.09 2.18 -13.32
N ASP A 235 -9.61 0.94 -13.55
CA ASP A 235 -10.48 0.56 -14.68
C ASP A 235 -9.80 0.62 -16.06
N GLU A 236 -8.48 0.71 -16.13
CA GLU A 236 -7.77 0.78 -17.40
C GLU A 236 -7.25 -0.60 -17.88
N ILE A 237 -7.08 -0.71 -19.19
CA ILE A 237 -6.34 -1.78 -19.85
C ILE A 237 -5.11 -1.14 -20.51
N ILE A 238 -3.94 -1.45 -19.98
CA ILE A 238 -2.66 -0.92 -20.44
C ILE A 238 -2.09 -1.91 -21.49
N ASP A 239 -1.59 -1.40 -22.60
CA ASP A 239 -0.94 -2.25 -23.60
C ASP A 239 0.43 -2.72 -23.06
N GLU A 240 0.76 -4.02 -23.26
CA GLU A 240 1.98 -4.64 -22.75
C GLU A 240 3.25 -3.89 -23.17
N GLU A 241 3.27 -3.26 -24.34
CA GLU A 241 4.41 -2.51 -24.86
C GLU A 241 4.76 -1.27 -24.02
N LYS A 242 3.83 -0.77 -23.20
CA LYS A 242 4.03 0.35 -22.30
C LYS A 242 4.60 -0.07 -20.96
N LEU A 243 4.61 -1.38 -20.64
CA LEU A 243 5.08 -1.90 -19.37
C LEU A 243 6.58 -2.26 -19.43
N PRO A 244 7.31 -2.12 -18.32
CA PRO A 244 6.85 -1.62 -17.01
C PRO A 244 6.69 -0.09 -16.97
N LEU A 245 5.70 0.40 -16.20
CA LEU A 245 5.56 1.82 -15.87
C LEU A 245 6.12 2.07 -14.49
N PHE A 246 7.00 3.07 -14.38
CA PHE A 246 7.62 3.49 -13.12
C PHE A 246 7.17 4.90 -12.76
N TYR A 247 6.50 5.04 -11.62
CA TYR A 247 6.05 6.31 -11.08
C TYR A 247 6.65 6.55 -9.70
N ALA A 248 6.81 7.81 -9.33
CA ALA A 248 7.16 8.17 -7.97
C ALA A 248 6.34 9.37 -7.51
N GLY A 249 5.77 9.29 -6.30
CA GLY A 249 4.97 10.35 -5.72
C GLY A 249 5.59 10.89 -4.44
N LEU A 250 5.76 12.22 -4.38
CA LEU A 250 6.01 12.93 -3.14
C LEU A 250 4.67 13.36 -2.55
N SER A 251 4.34 12.92 -1.34
CA SER A 251 3.08 13.26 -0.69
C SER A 251 3.23 13.50 0.80
N ALA A 252 2.28 14.24 1.38
CA ALA A 252 2.01 14.13 2.80
C ALA A 252 1.33 12.78 3.08
N CYS A 253 1.77 12.10 4.14
CA CYS A 253 1.23 10.82 4.58
C CYS A 253 0.62 10.99 5.97
N PHE A 254 -0.55 10.39 6.20
CA PHE A 254 -1.30 10.54 7.44
C PHE A 254 -1.60 9.17 8.04
N ARG A 255 -1.18 8.94 9.29
CA ARG A 255 -1.41 7.68 10.02
C ARG A 255 -1.84 7.98 11.45
N LYS A 256 -2.90 7.33 11.93
CA LYS A 256 -3.33 7.45 13.33
C LYS A 256 -2.38 6.75 14.29
N GLU A 257 -1.51 5.85 13.76
CA GLU A 257 -0.58 5.04 14.55
C GLU A 257 -1.29 4.27 15.68
N ALA A 258 -2.49 3.75 15.38
CA ALA A 258 -3.31 3.02 16.32
C ALA A 258 -2.61 1.72 16.76
N GLY A 259 -2.38 1.58 18.07
CA GLY A 259 -1.72 0.39 18.63
C GLY A 259 -0.20 0.48 18.78
N ALA A 260 0.43 1.59 18.38
CA ALA A 260 1.88 1.78 18.56
C ALA A 260 2.21 2.25 19.98
N TYR A 261 2.46 1.33 20.90
CA TYR A 261 2.88 1.63 22.28
C TYR A 261 4.36 1.26 22.50
N GLY A 262 5.18 2.17 23.12
CA GLY A 262 6.54 1.87 23.54
C GLY A 262 7.57 2.97 23.29
N LYS A 263 8.87 2.70 23.59
CA LYS A 263 10.00 3.64 23.49
C LYS A 263 10.25 4.15 22.07
N HIS A 264 9.88 3.38 21.03
CA HIS A 264 10.05 3.73 19.63
C HIS A 264 9.03 4.75 19.10
N THR A 265 8.22 5.35 19.98
CA THR A 265 7.23 6.38 19.64
C THR A 265 7.69 7.81 19.97
N ARG A 266 8.93 7.99 20.50
CA ARG A 266 9.48 9.31 20.85
C ARG A 266 9.91 10.10 19.61
N GLY A 267 9.69 11.41 19.63
CA GLY A 267 10.17 12.34 18.62
C GLY A 267 9.58 12.12 17.22
N LEU A 268 10.39 12.31 16.21
CA LEU A 268 10.00 12.30 14.80
C LEU A 268 9.81 10.88 14.20
N PHE A 269 10.20 9.82 14.91
CA PHE A 269 10.19 8.46 14.37
C PHE A 269 8.77 7.92 14.09
N ARG A 270 7.78 8.29 14.94
CA ARG A 270 6.36 7.96 14.77
C ARG A 270 5.48 9.18 14.99
N VAL A 271 4.95 9.68 13.92
CA VAL A 271 4.16 10.93 13.86
C VAL A 271 2.91 10.72 13.02
N HIS A 272 1.88 11.54 13.24
CA HIS A 272 0.61 11.42 12.52
C HIS A 272 0.64 11.99 11.11
N GLN A 273 1.59 12.88 10.83
CA GLN A 273 1.81 13.46 9.51
C GLN A 273 3.31 13.50 9.20
N PHE A 274 3.69 13.05 8.01
CA PHE A 274 5.07 13.10 7.51
C PHE A 274 5.09 13.10 5.98
N ASN A 275 6.18 13.58 5.39
CA ASN A 275 6.38 13.53 3.94
C ASN A 275 7.11 12.24 3.54
N LYS A 276 6.73 11.66 2.41
CA LYS A 276 7.34 10.45 1.86
C LYS A 276 7.44 10.53 0.33
N LEU A 277 8.60 10.17 -0.19
CA LEU A 277 8.80 9.92 -1.61
C LEU A 277 8.70 8.42 -1.86
N GLU A 278 7.66 8.01 -2.57
CA GLU A 278 7.30 6.61 -2.84
C GLU A 278 7.57 6.25 -4.29
N MET A 279 8.23 5.14 -4.53
CA MET A 279 8.38 4.50 -5.84
C MET A 279 7.24 3.51 -6.05
N TYR A 280 6.71 3.44 -7.26
CA TYR A 280 5.65 2.50 -7.62
C TYR A 280 5.84 1.97 -9.03
N ALA A 281 5.54 0.69 -9.22
CA ALA A 281 5.67 0.02 -10.52
C ALA A 281 4.40 -0.74 -10.90
N PHE A 282 3.99 -0.61 -12.17
CA PHE A 282 3.03 -1.47 -12.83
C PHE A 282 3.78 -2.32 -13.84
N CYS A 283 3.60 -3.63 -13.81
CA CYS A 283 4.35 -4.54 -14.68
C CYS A 283 3.57 -5.81 -15.03
N THR A 284 4.12 -6.60 -15.94
CA THR A 284 3.60 -7.94 -16.19
C THR A 284 4.00 -8.90 -15.04
N PRO A 285 3.27 -10.01 -14.85
CA PRO A 285 3.61 -11.00 -13.82
C PRO A 285 5.07 -11.48 -13.90
N GLU A 286 5.60 -11.66 -15.12
CA GLU A 286 6.95 -12.17 -15.35
C GLU A 286 8.05 -11.20 -14.87
N GLN A 287 7.78 -9.90 -14.95
CA GLN A 287 8.73 -8.83 -14.58
C GLN A 287 8.79 -8.58 -13.07
N SER A 288 7.76 -8.98 -12.31
CA SER A 288 7.54 -8.47 -10.95
C SER A 288 8.66 -8.84 -9.97
N LYS A 289 9.28 -10.02 -10.09
CA LYS A 289 10.38 -10.41 -9.20
C LYS A 289 11.65 -9.59 -9.44
N GLU A 290 12.00 -9.35 -10.70
CA GLU A 290 13.15 -8.52 -11.08
C GLU A 290 12.95 -7.07 -10.66
N ILE A 291 11.75 -6.53 -10.87
CA ILE A 291 11.42 -5.16 -10.47
C ILE A 291 11.45 -5.01 -8.94
N HIS A 292 11.05 -6.02 -8.17
CA HIS A 292 11.16 -5.99 -6.71
C HIS A 292 12.62 -5.82 -6.26
N GLU A 293 13.54 -6.60 -6.85
CA GLU A 293 14.97 -6.47 -6.58
C GLU A 293 15.54 -5.12 -7.04
N LYS A 294 15.03 -4.56 -8.16
CA LYS A 294 15.40 -3.21 -8.61
C LYS A 294 14.98 -2.15 -7.59
N LEU A 295 13.75 -2.18 -7.08
CA LEU A 295 13.26 -1.22 -6.08
C LEU A 295 14.13 -1.28 -4.82
N ARG A 296 14.36 -2.48 -4.28
CA ARG A 296 15.26 -2.70 -3.14
C ARG A 296 16.67 -2.16 -3.40
N GLY A 297 17.21 -2.40 -4.59
CA GLY A 297 18.53 -1.89 -4.98
C GLY A 297 18.62 -0.37 -4.98
N ILE A 298 17.57 0.33 -5.42
CA ILE A 298 17.49 1.80 -5.38
C ILE A 298 17.45 2.31 -3.93
N GLU A 299 16.66 1.68 -3.06
CA GLU A 299 16.63 2.00 -1.64
C GLU A 299 18.03 1.85 -1.02
N GLU A 300 18.73 0.74 -1.30
CA GLU A 300 20.09 0.52 -0.81
C GLU A 300 21.08 1.57 -1.32
N GLU A 301 21.01 1.96 -2.59
CA GLU A 301 21.86 2.99 -3.19
C GLU A 301 21.68 4.33 -2.48
N ILE A 302 20.44 4.73 -2.20
CA ILE A 302 20.12 5.96 -1.45
C ILE A 302 20.81 5.95 -0.08
N TRP A 303 20.71 4.84 0.68
CA TRP A 303 21.31 4.75 2.01
C TRP A 303 22.84 4.69 1.99
N GLN A 304 23.41 4.05 0.98
CA GLN A 304 24.87 4.04 0.77
C GLN A 304 25.40 5.44 0.48
N GLU A 305 24.72 6.21 -0.37
CA GLU A 305 25.14 7.57 -0.71
C GLU A 305 24.96 8.54 0.45
N ILE A 306 23.90 8.40 1.28
CA ILE A 306 23.76 9.18 2.51
C ILE A 306 24.87 8.81 3.52
N GLY A 307 25.39 7.58 3.46
CA GLY A 307 26.46 7.10 4.32
C GLY A 307 25.98 6.61 5.69
N ILE A 308 24.76 6.07 5.79
CA ILE A 308 24.18 5.51 7.01
C ILE A 308 24.22 3.98 6.95
N PRO A 309 24.83 3.30 7.96
CA PRO A 309 24.83 1.84 8.02
C PRO A 309 23.41 1.26 8.12
N TYR A 310 23.17 0.18 7.40
CA TYR A 310 21.88 -0.49 7.38
C TYR A 310 22.00 -2.00 7.21
N HIS A 311 20.91 -2.71 7.44
CA HIS A 311 20.70 -4.04 6.93
C HIS A 311 19.38 -4.17 6.16
N VAL A 312 19.31 -5.19 5.32
CA VAL A 312 18.08 -5.56 4.58
C VAL A 312 17.53 -6.82 5.20
N ILE A 313 16.26 -6.83 5.53
CA ILE A 313 15.57 -7.99 6.06
C ILE A 313 14.45 -8.45 5.12
N ASN A 314 14.35 -9.78 4.90
CA ASN A 314 13.20 -10.41 4.29
C ASN A 314 12.16 -10.63 5.37
N ILE A 315 11.03 -9.95 5.25
CA ILE A 315 10.01 -9.88 6.30
C ILE A 315 9.24 -11.19 6.41
N ALA A 316 9.05 -11.65 7.64
CA ALA A 316 8.29 -12.86 7.92
C ALA A 316 6.79 -12.72 7.61
N ALA A 317 6.17 -13.83 7.26
CA ALA A 317 4.78 -13.88 6.81
C ALA A 317 3.79 -13.23 7.80
N GLY A 318 4.00 -13.41 9.10
CA GLY A 318 3.13 -12.86 10.15
C GLY A 318 3.15 -11.34 10.26
N ASP A 319 4.16 -10.66 9.71
CA ASP A 319 4.29 -9.21 9.65
C ASP A 319 3.95 -8.61 8.27
N LEU A 320 3.64 -9.45 7.27
CA LEU A 320 3.21 -8.98 5.96
C LEU A 320 1.80 -8.35 6.02
N GLY A 321 1.66 -7.17 5.43
CA GLY A 321 0.35 -6.58 5.15
C GLY A 321 -0.49 -7.43 4.19
N ALA A 322 -1.80 -7.15 4.12
CA ALA A 322 -2.73 -7.91 3.26
C ALA A 322 -2.26 -8.01 1.79
N PRO A 323 -1.84 -6.91 1.11
CA PRO A 323 -1.52 -6.96 -0.30
C PRO A 323 -0.16 -7.59 -0.62
N ALA A 324 0.82 -7.57 0.30
CA ALA A 324 2.19 -8.00 0.01
C ALA A 324 2.31 -9.53 -0.11
N ALA A 325 2.83 -10.04 -1.22
CA ALA A 325 3.24 -11.42 -1.37
C ALA A 325 4.66 -11.65 -0.81
N LYS A 326 5.49 -10.61 -0.82
CA LYS A 326 6.82 -10.55 -0.21
C LYS A 326 7.17 -9.08 0.06
N LYS A 327 7.90 -8.83 1.14
CA LYS A 327 8.36 -7.50 1.54
C LYS A 327 9.82 -7.57 2.01
N TYR A 328 10.61 -6.60 1.60
CA TYR A 328 11.89 -6.29 2.20
C TYR A 328 11.75 -5.00 3.00
N ASP A 329 12.35 -4.94 4.18
CA ASP A 329 12.58 -3.70 4.90
C ASP A 329 14.08 -3.41 4.93
N ILE A 330 14.43 -2.12 4.80
CA ILE A 330 15.75 -1.64 5.15
C ILE A 330 15.63 -0.99 6.52
N GLU A 331 16.50 -1.43 7.43
CA GLU A 331 16.60 -0.88 8.77
C GLU A 331 17.97 -0.20 8.93
N TYR A 332 17.97 1.08 9.30
CA TYR A 332 19.21 1.80 9.61
C TYR A 332 19.72 1.46 11.00
N TRP A 333 21.03 1.50 11.18
CA TRP A 333 21.63 1.37 12.49
C TRP A 333 21.44 2.66 13.31
N SER A 334 20.74 2.58 14.44
CA SER A 334 20.65 3.67 15.42
C SER A 334 21.82 3.55 16.42
N PRO A 335 22.79 4.47 16.40
CA PRO A 335 23.88 4.46 17.36
C PRO A 335 23.43 4.84 18.79
N VAL A 336 22.24 5.44 18.92
CA VAL A 336 21.62 5.82 20.20
C VAL A 336 21.05 4.59 20.92
N ASP A 337 20.29 3.76 20.18
CA ASP A 337 19.66 2.56 20.73
C ASP A 337 20.51 1.31 20.61
N GLN A 338 21.61 1.34 19.85
CA GLN A 338 22.42 0.21 19.49
C GLN A 338 21.59 -0.92 18.86
N LYS A 339 20.68 -0.56 17.94
CA LYS A 339 19.75 -1.46 17.27
C LYS A 339 19.46 -0.96 15.85
N TYR A 340 19.03 -1.89 15.00
CA TYR A 340 18.45 -1.57 13.71
C TYR A 340 17.00 -1.11 13.86
N ARG A 341 16.58 -0.18 13.00
CA ARG A 341 15.23 0.40 12.96
C ARG A 341 14.76 0.58 11.54
N GLU A 342 13.54 0.15 11.27
CA GLU A 342 12.90 0.28 9.95
C GLU A 342 12.91 1.73 9.46
N ILE A 343 13.37 1.93 8.24
CA ILE A 343 13.43 3.25 7.61
C ILE A 343 12.73 3.28 6.26
N THR A 344 12.90 2.25 5.43
CA THR A 344 12.20 2.06 4.16
C THR A 344 11.72 0.63 4.00
N SER A 345 10.75 0.42 3.12
CA SER A 345 10.23 -0.89 2.78
C SER A 345 9.85 -0.97 1.32
N CYS A 346 10.02 -2.13 0.69
CA CYS A 346 9.48 -2.40 -0.63
C CYS A 346 8.73 -3.74 -0.69
N SER A 347 7.59 -3.73 -1.38
CA SER A 347 6.67 -4.86 -1.44
C SER A 347 6.34 -5.25 -2.87
N ASN A 348 6.27 -6.56 -3.12
CA ASN A 348 5.65 -7.12 -4.29
C ASN A 348 4.21 -7.52 -3.93
N CYS A 349 3.23 -6.83 -4.51
CA CYS A 349 1.81 -7.05 -4.27
C CYS A 349 1.16 -7.98 -5.30
N THR A 350 1.92 -8.50 -6.25
CA THR A 350 1.43 -9.30 -7.38
C THR A 350 0.19 -8.64 -8.02
N ASP A 351 -0.85 -9.39 -8.32
CA ASP A 351 -2.09 -8.89 -8.92
C ASP A 351 -3.12 -8.37 -7.90
N PHE A 352 -2.81 -8.37 -6.61
CA PHE A 352 -3.78 -8.11 -5.54
C PHE A 352 -4.44 -6.73 -5.64
N GLN A 353 -3.63 -5.68 -5.78
CA GLN A 353 -4.11 -4.29 -5.87
C GLN A 353 -4.71 -4.01 -7.25
N ALA A 354 -4.05 -4.46 -8.31
CA ALA A 354 -4.52 -4.30 -9.68
C ALA A 354 -5.89 -4.97 -9.89
N ARG A 355 -6.12 -6.12 -9.28
CA ARG A 355 -7.42 -6.80 -9.27
C ARG A 355 -8.46 -6.00 -8.50
N GLY A 356 -8.09 -5.44 -7.34
CA GLY A 356 -8.97 -4.59 -6.52
C GLY A 356 -9.47 -3.35 -7.28
N LEU A 357 -8.65 -2.78 -8.16
CA LEU A 357 -8.93 -1.58 -8.94
C LEU A 357 -9.18 -1.84 -10.44
N ASN A 358 -9.29 -3.12 -10.85
CA ASN A 358 -9.58 -3.53 -12.23
C ASN A 358 -8.56 -3.00 -13.24
N ILE A 359 -7.26 -3.02 -12.88
CA ILE A 359 -6.17 -2.60 -13.74
C ILE A 359 -5.63 -3.84 -14.48
N ARG A 360 -5.61 -3.78 -15.81
CA ARG A 360 -5.33 -4.94 -16.64
C ARG A 360 -4.27 -4.63 -17.69
N VAL A 361 -3.64 -5.66 -18.21
CA VAL A 361 -2.72 -5.57 -19.36
C VAL A 361 -3.33 -6.31 -20.57
N ARG A 362 -3.22 -5.67 -21.74
CA ARG A 362 -3.48 -6.33 -23.03
C ARG A 362 -2.17 -6.86 -23.57
N ARG A 363 -2.07 -8.18 -23.67
CA ARG A 363 -0.92 -8.88 -24.23
C ARG A 363 -0.85 -8.69 -25.75
N LYS A 364 0.33 -8.94 -26.34
CA LYS A 364 0.55 -8.85 -27.81
C LYS A 364 -0.33 -9.80 -28.61
N ASP A 365 -0.72 -10.92 -28.03
CA ASP A 365 -1.65 -11.87 -28.64
C ASP A 365 -3.14 -11.48 -28.53
N GLY A 366 -3.43 -10.33 -27.88
CA GLY A 366 -4.77 -9.80 -27.68
C GLY A 366 -5.45 -10.28 -26.38
N THR A 367 -4.87 -11.21 -25.64
CA THR A 367 -5.39 -11.63 -24.35
C THR A 367 -5.32 -10.50 -23.32
N VAL A 368 -6.25 -10.50 -22.36
CA VAL A 368 -6.31 -9.50 -21.29
C VAL A 368 -6.22 -10.20 -19.96
N GLU A 369 -5.25 -9.81 -19.15
CA GLU A 369 -5.06 -10.32 -17.78
C GLU A 369 -4.81 -9.19 -16.78
N VAL A 370 -4.79 -9.51 -15.48
CA VAL A 370 -4.48 -8.56 -14.43
C VAL A 370 -2.96 -8.39 -14.33
N LEU A 371 -2.49 -7.15 -14.26
CA LEU A 371 -1.06 -6.85 -14.09
C LEU A 371 -0.61 -6.95 -12.63
N HIS A 372 0.69 -6.88 -12.39
CA HIS A 372 1.29 -6.83 -11.08
C HIS A 372 1.67 -5.42 -10.66
N THR A 373 1.63 -5.17 -9.34
CA THR A 373 2.01 -3.91 -8.73
C THR A 373 3.08 -4.09 -7.67
N LEU A 374 3.96 -3.10 -7.54
CA LEU A 374 5.02 -3.07 -6.54
C LEU A 374 5.19 -1.65 -6.01
N ASN A 375 5.50 -1.53 -4.75
CA ASN A 375 5.85 -0.26 -4.11
C ASN A 375 7.24 -0.33 -3.48
N GLY A 376 7.85 0.83 -3.23
CA GLY A 376 9.09 0.95 -2.49
C GLY A 376 9.28 2.39 -1.99
N THR A 377 9.71 2.55 -0.76
CA THR A 377 9.97 3.86 -0.19
C THR A 377 11.34 4.38 -0.60
N ALA A 378 11.40 5.39 -1.46
CA ALA A 378 12.67 6.06 -1.74
C ALA A 378 13.18 6.80 -0.49
N ILE A 379 12.38 7.69 0.09
CA ILE A 379 12.73 8.42 1.31
C ILE A 379 11.49 8.66 2.17
N SER A 380 11.53 8.21 3.43
CA SER A 380 10.60 8.61 4.50
C SER A 380 11.22 9.78 5.27
N LEU A 381 10.79 11.02 5.01
CA LEU A 381 11.51 12.23 5.44
C LEU A 381 11.71 12.28 6.97
N ALA A 382 10.67 12.03 7.75
CA ALA A 382 10.74 12.08 9.21
C ALA A 382 11.77 11.08 9.77
N ARG A 383 11.70 9.81 9.35
CA ARG A 383 12.64 8.76 9.78
C ARG A 383 14.06 9.01 9.27
N THR A 384 14.20 9.51 8.02
CA THR A 384 15.50 9.85 7.45
C THR A 384 16.16 10.99 8.21
N MET A 385 15.41 12.04 8.60
CA MET A 385 15.93 13.10 9.45
C MET A 385 16.41 12.55 10.80
N VAL A 386 15.67 11.63 11.42
CA VAL A 386 16.12 10.95 12.65
C VAL A 386 17.44 10.24 12.43
N ALA A 387 17.54 9.41 11.38
CA ALA A 387 18.74 8.65 11.08
C ALA A 387 19.97 9.55 10.79
N VAL A 388 19.77 10.67 10.07
CA VAL A 388 20.83 11.66 9.83
C VAL A 388 21.25 12.35 11.13
N LEU A 389 20.33 12.81 11.95
CA LEU A 389 20.66 13.44 13.24
C LEU A 389 21.44 12.48 14.15
N GLU A 390 20.98 11.23 14.31
CA GLU A 390 21.63 10.25 15.17
C GLU A 390 23.04 9.86 14.68
N ASN A 391 23.28 9.85 13.37
CA ASN A 391 24.56 9.42 12.80
C ASN A 391 25.55 10.55 12.49
N PHE A 392 25.07 11.80 12.31
CA PHE A 392 25.93 12.90 11.85
C PHE A 392 25.98 14.10 12.81
N ALA A 393 25.13 14.17 13.85
CA ALA A 393 25.26 15.22 14.86
C ALA A 393 26.53 15.03 15.67
N GLU A 394 27.25 16.14 15.90
CA GLU A 394 28.48 16.18 16.69
C GLU A 394 28.20 16.71 18.10
N GLU A 395 28.96 16.22 19.07
CA GLU A 395 28.92 16.76 20.41
C GLU A 395 29.35 18.24 20.39
N GLY A 396 28.54 19.11 20.98
CA GLY A 396 28.77 20.57 20.91
C GLY A 396 27.86 21.31 19.93
N GLY A 397 26.93 20.59 19.28
CA GLY A 397 25.78 21.18 18.60
C GLY A 397 25.97 21.51 17.12
N LYS A 398 26.90 20.91 16.43
CA LYS A 398 26.99 20.95 14.96
C LYS A 398 26.44 19.68 14.35
N LEU A 399 25.75 19.82 13.21
CA LEU A 399 25.34 18.71 12.36
C LEU A 399 26.24 18.69 11.11
N ARG A 400 27.04 17.67 10.94
CA ARG A 400 27.77 17.45 9.70
C ARG A 400 26.79 16.99 8.63
N VAL A 401 26.73 17.71 7.52
CA VAL A 401 25.85 17.37 6.40
C VAL A 401 26.43 16.19 5.64
N PRO A 402 25.68 15.10 5.39
CA PRO A 402 26.09 14.03 4.48
C PRO A 402 26.60 14.60 3.15
N GLU A 403 27.71 14.08 2.63
CA GLU A 403 28.40 14.66 1.47
C GLU A 403 27.48 14.82 0.27
N VAL A 404 26.62 13.83 0.02
CA VAL A 404 25.67 13.84 -1.09
C VAL A 404 24.62 14.95 -0.98
N LEU A 405 24.35 15.48 0.22
CA LEU A 405 23.36 16.55 0.48
C LEU A 405 23.99 17.95 0.45
N GLN A 406 25.32 18.07 0.56
CA GLN A 406 26.01 19.37 0.58
C GLN A 406 25.71 20.25 -0.64
N PRO A 407 25.62 19.73 -1.87
CA PRO A 407 25.29 20.54 -3.04
C PRO A 407 23.91 21.22 -2.96
N TYR A 408 22.96 20.62 -2.25
CA TYR A 408 21.60 21.17 -2.07
C TYR A 408 21.50 22.20 -0.93
N LEU A 409 22.41 22.12 0.03
CA LEU A 409 22.46 23.00 1.20
C LEU A 409 23.48 24.13 1.05
N GLY A 410 24.48 23.95 0.19
CA GLY A 410 25.59 24.91 0.02
C GLY A 410 26.54 24.99 1.21
N THR A 411 26.48 24.02 2.14
CA THR A 411 27.32 23.94 3.34
C THR A 411 27.55 22.49 3.75
N ASP A 412 28.66 22.25 4.44
CA ASP A 412 29.02 20.97 5.04
C ASP A 412 28.57 20.83 6.51
N MET A 413 28.10 21.95 7.11
CA MET A 413 27.65 22.01 8.50
C MET A 413 26.36 22.82 8.66
N LEU A 414 25.47 22.35 9.53
CA LEU A 414 24.26 23.04 9.99
C LEU A 414 24.29 23.34 11.50
#